data_6785dd7d16e4e967a22f1db0b343ff89
#
_entry.id   6785dd7d16e4e967a22f1db0b343ff89
#
_cell.length_a   1.000
_cell.length_b   1.000
_cell.length_c   1.000
_cell.angle_alpha   90.00
_cell.angle_beta   90.00
_cell.angle_gamma   90.00
#
_symmetry.space_group_name_H-M   'P 1'
#
loop_
_entity.id
_entity.type
_entity.pdbx_description
1 polymer ?
#
loop_
_entity_poly.entity_id
_entity_poly.type
_entity_poly.pdbx_seq_one_letter_code
_entity_poly.pdbx_strand_id
1 'polypeptide(L)'
;AGFKGLLNGEFEYQSLEVNINKVFRWTLIGNTNFTAQAGYMLGQPPIWKLFNAPASRTGSFTIQAPNSFQTMPANVFWSNKFAHLFVEQTIGKLFVTKFSMPELFLAYNAGWGKLDKANNHEGIVLRDYSNGFHEIGAGFNSLIRIPIYDWFAFGINVGGYYDLTSRAPLNLGENFVVKVGFGFLY
;
A
#
# COMPACT_ATOMS: atom_id res chain seq x y z
N ALA A 1 -18.93 13.29 6.61
CA ALA A 1 -19.95 13.03 7.60
C ALA A 1 -21.29 12.76 6.91
N GLY A 2 -22.13 11.94 7.51
CA GLY A 2 -23.54 11.70 7.13
C GLY A 2 -24.42 12.06 8.33
N PHE A 3 -25.56 12.71 8.07
CA PHE A 3 -26.52 13.07 9.12
C PHE A 3 -27.85 12.41 8.82
N LYS A 4 -28.36 11.61 9.79
CA LYS A 4 -29.65 10.94 9.68
C LYS A 4 -30.77 11.97 9.55
N GLY A 5 -31.68 11.76 8.60
CA GLY A 5 -32.81 12.66 8.34
C GLY A 5 -32.49 13.85 7.44
N LEU A 6 -31.25 14.19 7.16
CA LEU A 6 -30.89 15.20 6.19
C LEU A 6 -31.01 14.63 4.77
N LEU A 7 -31.85 15.23 3.92
CA LEU A 7 -32.14 14.75 2.55
C LEU A 7 -32.55 13.25 2.48
N ASN A 8 -33.36 12.79 3.46
CA ASN A 8 -33.76 11.40 3.62
C ASN A 8 -32.58 10.42 3.84
N GLY A 9 -31.45 10.88 4.39
CA GLY A 9 -30.32 10.02 4.73
C GLY A 9 -30.64 9.07 5.87
N GLU A 10 -30.35 7.77 5.67
CA GLU A 10 -30.58 6.72 6.67
C GLU A 10 -29.39 6.54 7.63
N PHE A 11 -28.20 7.03 7.25
CA PHE A 11 -26.95 6.78 7.95
C PHE A 11 -26.45 8.01 8.69
N GLU A 12 -25.95 7.76 9.92
CA GLU A 12 -25.29 8.78 10.73
C GLU A 12 -23.86 8.35 11.02
N TYR A 13 -22.89 9.09 10.50
CA TYR A 13 -21.48 8.80 10.71
C TYR A 13 -20.61 10.06 10.56
N GLN A 14 -19.46 10.02 11.24
CA GLN A 14 -18.38 11.00 11.10
C GLN A 14 -17.08 10.26 10.84
N SER A 15 -16.25 10.76 9.94
CA SER A 15 -14.94 10.19 9.64
C SER A 15 -13.85 11.26 9.68
N LEU A 16 -12.72 10.86 10.25
CA LEU A 16 -11.48 11.62 10.24
C LEU A 16 -10.41 10.74 9.64
N GLU A 17 -9.63 11.29 8.71
CA GLU A 17 -8.49 10.64 8.10
C GLU A 17 -7.30 11.60 8.09
N VAL A 18 -6.14 11.10 8.44
CA VAL A 18 -4.88 11.84 8.44
C VAL A 18 -3.87 11.09 7.60
N ASN A 19 -3.17 11.81 6.72
CA ASN A 19 -2.12 11.27 5.88
C ASN A 19 -0.88 12.18 5.98
N ILE A 20 0.25 11.58 6.34
CA ILE A 20 1.54 12.26 6.48
C ILE A 20 2.53 11.62 5.54
N ASN A 21 3.05 12.41 4.60
CA ASN A 21 4.09 11.98 3.68
C ASN A 21 5.35 12.81 3.91
N LYS A 22 6.50 12.13 4.02
CA LYS A 22 7.79 12.77 4.18
C LYS A 22 8.87 12.03 3.40
N VAL A 23 9.68 12.77 2.68
CA VAL A 23 10.88 12.26 2.03
C VAL A 23 12.09 12.79 2.79
N PHE A 24 12.90 11.88 3.31
CA PHE A 24 14.20 12.19 3.90
C PHE A 24 15.29 11.90 2.87
N ARG A 25 16.14 12.89 2.59
CA ARG A 25 17.25 12.76 1.64
C ARG A 25 18.56 12.67 2.42
N TRP A 26 19.27 11.56 2.20
CA TRP A 26 20.51 11.26 2.89
C TRP A 26 21.64 11.32 1.88
N THR A 27 22.72 12.00 2.21
CA THR A 27 23.85 12.22 1.29
C THR A 27 24.50 10.90 0.84
N LEU A 28 24.56 9.88 1.71
CA LEU A 28 25.29 8.64 1.46
C LEU A 28 24.40 7.43 1.17
N ILE A 29 23.19 7.39 1.72
CA ILE A 29 22.33 6.20 1.69
C ILE A 29 21.05 6.38 0.85
N GLY A 30 20.97 7.49 0.10
CA GLY A 30 19.83 7.75 -0.80
C GLY A 30 18.62 8.37 -0.10
N ASN A 31 17.40 7.94 -0.43
CA ASN A 31 16.18 8.57 0.03
C ASN A 31 15.31 7.60 0.82
N THR A 32 14.76 8.07 1.94
CA THR A 32 13.71 7.35 2.68
C THR A 32 12.37 8.03 2.42
N ASN A 33 11.45 7.31 1.80
CA ASN A 33 10.06 7.71 1.66
C ASN A 33 9.28 7.15 2.86
N PHE A 34 8.62 8.01 3.60
CA PHE A 34 7.83 7.68 4.77
C PHE A 34 6.40 8.15 4.54
N THR A 35 5.43 7.24 4.67
CA THR A 35 4.00 7.55 4.61
C THR A 35 3.31 6.94 5.81
N ALA A 36 2.65 7.76 6.63
CA ALA A 36 1.79 7.31 7.72
C ALA A 36 0.35 7.75 7.45
N GLN A 37 -0.58 6.82 7.57
CA GLN A 37 -2.00 7.05 7.38
C GLN A 37 -2.77 6.53 8.58
N ALA A 38 -3.75 7.28 9.07
CA ALA A 38 -4.64 6.83 10.12
C ALA A 38 -6.05 7.35 9.86
N GLY A 39 -7.05 6.52 10.18
CA GLY A 39 -8.43 6.90 10.03
C GLY A 39 -9.29 6.36 11.16
N TYR A 40 -10.30 7.14 11.50
CA TYR A 40 -11.26 6.79 12.53
C TYR A 40 -12.67 7.20 12.09
N MET A 41 -13.64 6.29 12.23
CA MET A 41 -15.03 6.51 11.87
C MET A 41 -15.92 6.22 13.06
N LEU A 42 -16.80 7.17 13.37
CA LEU A 42 -17.83 7.09 14.40
C LEU A 42 -19.20 6.89 13.77
N GLY A 43 -20.11 6.22 14.47
CA GLY A 43 -21.49 6.01 14.06
C GLY A 43 -21.67 4.72 13.24
N GLN A 44 -22.69 4.73 12.38
CA GLN A 44 -23.07 3.60 11.54
C GLN A 44 -22.92 3.97 10.05
N PRO A 45 -21.72 3.87 9.48
CA PRO A 45 -21.51 4.17 8.08
C PRO A 45 -22.11 3.08 7.20
N PRO A 46 -22.57 3.42 5.99
CA PRO A 46 -22.84 2.41 4.98
C PRO A 46 -21.55 1.72 4.55
N ILE A 47 -21.65 0.50 4.04
CA ILE A 47 -20.50 -0.35 3.69
C ILE A 47 -19.50 0.34 2.73
N TRP A 48 -20.02 1.07 1.76
CA TRP A 48 -19.17 1.79 0.77
C TRP A 48 -18.40 2.99 1.33
N LYS A 49 -18.64 3.33 2.62
CA LYS A 49 -17.89 4.37 3.33
C LYS A 49 -16.83 3.81 4.26
N LEU A 50 -16.87 2.51 4.56
CA LEU A 50 -15.82 1.88 5.34
C LEU A 50 -14.46 2.07 4.66
N PHE A 51 -13.42 2.17 5.47
CA PHE A 51 -12.05 2.22 4.97
C PHE A 51 -11.65 0.86 4.42
N ASN A 52 -11.29 0.82 3.15
CA ASN A 52 -10.68 -0.34 2.54
C ASN A 52 -9.17 -0.27 2.71
N ALA A 53 -8.52 -1.36 3.12
CA ALA A 53 -7.07 -1.41 3.18
C ALA A 53 -6.47 -1.13 1.78
N PRO A 54 -5.45 -0.25 1.68
CA PRO A 54 -4.79 0.01 0.41
C PRO A 54 -3.94 -1.20 0.01
N ALA A 55 -4.55 -2.16 -0.66
CA ALA A 55 -3.98 -3.45 -1.02
C ALA A 55 -4.00 -3.63 -2.53
N SER A 56 -2.96 -4.25 -3.09
CA SER A 56 -2.75 -4.32 -4.54
C SER A 56 -2.53 -5.74 -5.09
N ARG A 57 -2.66 -6.79 -4.27
CA ARG A 57 -2.52 -8.17 -4.75
C ARG A 57 -3.79 -8.63 -5.44
N THR A 58 -3.69 -8.97 -6.73
CA THR A 58 -4.75 -9.60 -7.52
C THR A 58 -4.36 -10.97 -8.07
N GLY A 59 -3.10 -11.37 -7.87
CA GLY A 59 -2.51 -12.63 -8.34
C GLY A 59 -1.05 -12.74 -7.88
N SER A 60 -0.29 -13.66 -8.45
CA SER A 60 1.13 -13.84 -8.11
C SER A 60 2.05 -12.83 -8.80
N PHE A 61 1.61 -12.27 -9.92
CA PHE A 61 2.31 -11.22 -10.65
C PHE A 61 1.36 -10.06 -10.88
N THR A 62 1.67 -8.93 -10.30
CA THR A 62 0.78 -7.74 -10.34
C THR A 62 1.57 -6.45 -10.42
N ILE A 63 0.85 -5.36 -10.71
CA ILE A 63 1.42 -4.02 -10.78
C ILE A 63 1.71 -3.51 -9.36
N GLN A 64 2.88 -2.94 -9.16
CA GLN A 64 3.24 -2.25 -7.92
C GLN A 64 2.41 -0.97 -7.79
N ALA A 65 1.76 -0.80 -6.65
CA ALA A 65 1.04 0.42 -6.33
C ALA A 65 1.76 1.14 -5.18
N PRO A 66 2.03 2.45 -5.29
CA PRO A 66 2.66 3.19 -4.20
C PRO A 66 1.75 3.27 -2.98
N ASN A 67 2.36 3.31 -1.78
CA ASN A 67 1.65 3.43 -0.50
C ASN A 67 0.53 2.40 -0.34
N SER A 68 0.80 1.14 -0.73
CA SER A 68 -0.14 0.04 -0.59
C SER A 68 0.55 -1.24 -0.13
N PHE A 69 -0.21 -2.13 0.48
CA PHE A 69 0.24 -3.48 0.79
C PHE A 69 0.30 -4.32 -0.48
N GLN A 70 1.49 -4.78 -0.83
CA GLN A 70 1.75 -5.46 -2.09
C GLN A 70 1.34 -6.93 -2.06
N THR A 71 1.39 -7.57 -0.87
CA THR A 71 1.02 -8.98 -0.67
C THR A 71 -0.41 -9.16 -0.19
N MET A 72 -1.04 -8.12 0.34
CA MET A 72 -2.43 -8.15 0.82
C MET A 72 -3.41 -8.21 -0.36
N PRO A 73 -4.41 -9.12 -0.34
CA PRO A 73 -5.45 -9.17 -1.37
C PRO A 73 -6.29 -7.89 -1.40
N ALA A 74 -6.52 -7.37 -2.61
CA ALA A 74 -7.31 -6.17 -2.81
C ALA A 74 -8.80 -6.39 -2.48
N ASN A 75 -9.44 -5.39 -1.89
CA ASN A 75 -10.87 -5.35 -1.58
C ASN A 75 -11.38 -6.45 -0.61
N VAL A 76 -10.49 -7.01 0.21
CA VAL A 76 -10.85 -8.05 1.19
C VAL A 76 -10.96 -7.50 2.60
N PHE A 77 -10.13 -6.52 2.95
CA PHE A 77 -10.01 -6.01 4.32
C PHE A 77 -10.63 -4.64 4.47
N TRP A 78 -11.55 -4.54 5.41
CA TRP A 78 -12.34 -3.36 5.70
C TRP A 78 -12.22 -2.97 7.17
N SER A 79 -12.30 -1.69 7.45
CA SER A 79 -12.17 -1.19 8.82
C SER A 79 -12.94 0.12 9.01
N ASN A 80 -13.31 0.40 10.25
CA ASN A 80 -13.76 1.73 10.67
C ASN A 80 -12.69 2.48 11.49
N LYS A 81 -11.58 1.80 11.80
CA LYS A 81 -10.38 2.36 12.43
C LYS A 81 -9.17 1.72 11.80
N PHE A 82 -8.21 2.51 11.38
CA PHE A 82 -6.97 1.98 10.81
C PHE A 82 -5.76 2.84 11.12
N ALA A 83 -4.59 2.22 11.04
CA ALA A 83 -3.30 2.88 11.00
C ALA A 83 -2.38 2.13 10.06
N HIS A 84 -1.76 2.83 9.12
CA HIS A 84 -0.83 2.28 8.14
C HIS A 84 0.49 3.02 8.18
N LEU A 85 1.56 2.29 7.94
CA LEU A 85 2.91 2.78 7.80
C LEU A 85 3.54 2.16 6.56
N PHE A 86 4.04 3.00 5.67
CA PHE A 86 4.79 2.60 4.48
C PHE A 86 6.15 3.29 4.53
N VAL A 87 7.20 2.50 4.50
CA VAL A 87 8.58 2.99 4.50
C VAL A 87 9.33 2.34 3.36
N GLU A 88 9.90 3.16 2.50
CA GLU A 88 10.76 2.70 1.41
C GLU A 88 12.09 3.45 1.47
N GLN A 89 13.18 2.71 1.55
CA GLN A 89 14.55 3.21 1.45
C GLN A 89 15.08 2.92 0.05
N THR A 90 15.32 3.94 -0.74
CA THR A 90 16.03 3.84 -2.02
C THR A 90 17.50 4.12 -1.80
N ILE A 91 18.32 3.14 -2.12
CA ILE A 91 19.79 3.26 -2.10
C ILE A 91 20.21 3.67 -3.50
N GLY A 92 20.89 4.76 -3.65
CA GLY A 92 21.29 5.42 -4.88
C GLY A 92 21.56 4.57 -6.13
N LYS A 93 21.89 5.18 -7.22
CA LYS A 93 22.10 4.49 -8.50
C LYS A 93 23.28 3.56 -8.46
N LEU A 94 23.07 2.28 -8.79
CA LEU A 94 24.15 1.28 -8.84
C LEU A 94 25.07 1.53 -10.04
N PHE A 95 24.48 1.82 -11.19
CA PHE A 95 25.18 2.25 -12.41
C PHE A 95 24.22 3.05 -13.30
N VAL A 96 24.77 3.74 -14.29
CA VAL A 96 23.98 4.54 -15.23
C VAL A 96 24.40 4.18 -16.66
N THR A 97 23.42 3.72 -17.44
CA THR A 97 23.56 3.51 -18.88
C THR A 97 22.41 4.20 -19.61
N LYS A 98 22.44 4.18 -20.94
CA LYS A 98 21.34 4.75 -21.76
C LYS A 98 19.99 4.08 -21.47
N PHE A 99 19.98 2.76 -21.19
CA PHE A 99 18.77 1.96 -21.07
C PHE A 99 18.56 1.33 -19.68
N SER A 100 19.40 1.64 -18.71
CA SER A 100 19.29 1.11 -17.36
C SER A 100 19.94 2.06 -16.35
N MET A 101 19.23 2.29 -15.24
CA MET A 101 19.70 3.13 -14.14
C MET A 101 19.14 2.59 -12.83
N PRO A 102 19.52 1.35 -12.46
CA PRO A 102 18.87 0.67 -11.34
C PRO A 102 19.24 1.33 -10.01
N GLU A 103 18.22 1.57 -9.21
CA GLU A 103 18.31 1.99 -7.82
C GLU A 103 17.72 0.89 -6.94
N LEU A 104 18.51 0.33 -6.04
CA LEU A 104 18.04 -0.66 -5.09
C LEU A 104 17.05 -0.01 -4.12
N PHE A 105 15.90 -0.62 -3.88
CA PHE A 105 15.01 -0.23 -2.80
C PHE A 105 14.77 -1.36 -1.80
N LEU A 106 14.54 -0.98 -0.57
CA LEU A 106 14.05 -1.84 0.51
C LEU A 106 12.77 -1.23 1.05
N ALA A 107 11.74 -2.04 1.25
CA ALA A 107 10.45 -1.58 1.73
C ALA A 107 10.02 -2.34 2.99
N TYR A 108 9.36 -1.64 3.90
CA TYR A 108 8.65 -2.21 5.02
C TYR A 108 7.29 -1.54 5.14
N ASN A 109 6.24 -2.34 5.12
CA ASN A 109 4.88 -1.88 5.25
C ASN A 109 4.21 -2.55 6.45
N ALA A 110 3.52 -1.77 7.25
CA ALA A 110 2.80 -2.26 8.42
C ALA A 110 1.40 -1.63 8.49
N GLY A 111 0.41 -2.40 8.93
CA GLY A 111 -0.94 -1.91 9.05
C GLY A 111 -1.77 -2.62 10.11
N TRP A 112 -2.69 -1.89 10.69
CA TRP A 112 -3.71 -2.38 11.61
C TRP A 112 -5.04 -1.77 11.20
N GLY A 113 -6.07 -2.58 11.20
CA GLY A 113 -7.41 -2.10 10.93
C GLY A 113 -8.44 -2.95 11.63
N LYS A 114 -9.36 -2.30 12.34
CA LYS A 114 -10.43 -2.96 13.09
C LYS A 114 -11.77 -2.56 12.55
N LEU A 115 -12.67 -3.53 12.43
CA LEU A 115 -14.06 -3.33 12.07
C LEU A 115 -14.93 -3.61 13.30
N ASP A 116 -15.45 -2.54 13.91
CA ASP A 116 -16.42 -2.65 14.98
C ASP A 116 -17.79 -2.98 14.36
N LYS A 117 -18.52 -3.94 14.95
CA LYS A 117 -19.88 -4.33 14.53
C LYS A 117 -19.96 -4.86 13.09
N ALA A 118 -19.05 -5.76 12.72
CA ALA A 118 -19.05 -6.41 11.41
C ALA A 118 -20.40 -7.08 11.06
N ASN A 119 -21.16 -7.52 12.08
CA ASN A 119 -22.44 -8.22 11.91
C ASN A 119 -23.62 -7.31 11.48
N ASN A 120 -23.42 -6.00 11.41
CA ASN A 120 -24.47 -5.07 10.93
C ASN A 120 -24.60 -5.08 9.38
N HIS A 121 -23.75 -5.85 8.69
CA HIS A 121 -23.77 -5.96 7.23
C HIS A 121 -24.19 -7.40 6.85
N GLU A 122 -25.45 -7.60 6.57
CA GLU A 122 -25.97 -8.90 6.17
C GLU A 122 -25.52 -9.28 4.74
N GLY A 123 -25.17 -10.55 4.56
CA GLY A 123 -24.86 -11.11 3.24
C GLY A 123 -23.44 -10.85 2.72
N ILE A 124 -22.57 -10.16 3.48
CA ILE A 124 -21.19 -9.86 3.09
C ILE A 124 -20.23 -10.27 4.19
N VAL A 125 -19.22 -11.08 3.84
CA VAL A 125 -18.14 -11.44 4.77
C VAL A 125 -17.07 -10.35 4.73
N LEU A 126 -17.08 -9.49 5.74
CA LEU A 126 -16.07 -8.48 5.93
C LEU A 126 -14.95 -9.03 6.81
N ARG A 127 -13.71 -8.81 6.43
CA ARG A 127 -12.52 -9.19 7.21
C ARG A 127 -11.81 -7.93 7.68
N ASP A 128 -11.29 -7.98 8.89
CA ASP A 128 -10.38 -6.98 9.42
C ASP A 128 -8.95 -7.53 9.54
N TYR A 129 -8.01 -6.67 9.89
CA TYR A 129 -6.60 -7.01 10.15
C TYR A 129 -6.15 -6.45 11.50
N SER A 130 -7.01 -6.59 12.50
CA SER A 130 -6.79 -6.11 13.87
C SER A 130 -5.60 -6.77 14.58
N ASN A 131 -5.16 -7.92 14.10
CA ASN A 131 -3.94 -8.59 14.57
C ASN A 131 -2.64 -8.00 14.00
N GLY A 132 -2.77 -7.01 13.13
CA GLY A 132 -1.65 -6.42 12.41
C GLY A 132 -1.35 -7.16 11.11
N PHE A 133 -0.84 -6.42 10.14
CA PHE A 133 -0.32 -6.91 8.87
C PHE A 133 1.06 -6.31 8.64
N HIS A 134 2.03 -7.13 8.27
CA HIS A 134 3.41 -6.71 8.06
C HIS A 134 3.96 -7.36 6.80
N GLU A 135 4.61 -6.58 5.98
CA GLU A 135 5.33 -7.09 4.81
C GLU A 135 6.66 -6.39 4.62
N ILE A 136 7.61 -7.09 4.03
CA ILE A 136 8.88 -6.55 3.57
C ILE A 136 9.00 -6.69 2.07
N GLY A 137 9.73 -5.79 1.46
CA GLY A 137 10.00 -5.83 0.03
C GLY A 137 11.41 -5.39 -0.31
N ALA A 138 11.89 -5.85 -1.45
CA ALA A 138 13.14 -5.39 -2.05
C ALA A 138 13.05 -5.48 -3.57
N GLY A 139 13.78 -4.61 -4.26
CA GLY A 139 13.78 -4.61 -5.71
C GLY A 139 14.61 -3.50 -6.30
N PHE A 140 14.38 -3.26 -7.58
CA PHE A 140 15.09 -2.24 -8.34
C PHE A 140 14.09 -1.27 -8.99
N ASN A 141 14.25 0.00 -8.72
CA ASN A 141 13.63 1.07 -9.47
C ASN A 141 14.45 1.33 -10.74
N SER A 142 13.80 1.71 -11.83
CA SER A 142 14.43 2.07 -13.10
C SER A 142 15.39 0.99 -13.65
N LEU A 143 15.07 -0.28 -13.42
CA LEU A 143 15.84 -1.42 -13.92
C LEU A 143 15.96 -1.37 -15.45
N ILE A 144 14.88 -1.02 -16.14
CA ILE A 144 14.87 -0.72 -17.56
C ILE A 144 14.45 0.73 -17.71
N ARG A 145 15.22 1.50 -18.48
CA ARG A 145 14.94 2.89 -18.82
C ARG A 145 14.71 2.98 -20.32
N ILE A 146 13.55 3.47 -20.72
CA ILE A 146 13.20 3.71 -22.12
C ILE A 146 13.21 5.22 -22.33
N PRO A 147 14.26 5.80 -22.94
CA PRO A 147 14.30 7.23 -23.22
C PRO A 147 13.26 7.54 -24.33
N ILE A 148 12.36 8.48 -24.04
CA ILE A 148 11.37 8.98 -24.98
C ILE A 148 11.89 10.29 -25.61
N TYR A 149 12.46 11.15 -24.75
CA TYR A 149 13.13 12.38 -25.13
C TYR A 149 14.42 12.53 -24.30
N ASP A 150 15.30 13.45 -24.65
CA ASP A 150 16.55 13.69 -23.92
C ASP A 150 16.33 14.04 -22.44
N TRP A 151 15.20 14.64 -22.11
CA TRP A 151 14.82 15.08 -20.77
C TRP A 151 13.74 14.19 -20.10
N PHE A 152 13.24 13.16 -20.79
CA PHE A 152 12.14 12.33 -20.30
C PHE A 152 12.32 10.86 -20.68
N ALA A 153 12.19 9.99 -19.70
CA ALA A 153 12.25 8.56 -19.89
C ALA A 153 11.17 7.84 -19.09
N PHE A 154 10.80 6.67 -19.56
CA PHE A 154 9.92 5.74 -18.86
C PHE A 154 10.76 4.68 -18.15
N GLY A 155 10.51 4.45 -16.88
CA GLY A 155 11.21 3.47 -16.06
C GLY A 155 10.35 2.27 -15.74
N ILE A 156 10.94 1.07 -15.79
CA ILE A 156 10.33 -0.17 -15.32
C ILE A 156 11.01 -0.55 -14.01
N ASN A 157 10.19 -0.75 -12.98
CA ASN A 157 10.60 -1.18 -11.65
C ASN A 157 10.22 -2.65 -11.45
N VAL A 158 11.03 -3.41 -10.70
CA VAL A 158 10.72 -4.79 -10.34
C VAL A 158 11.02 -4.98 -8.87
N GLY A 159 10.05 -5.54 -8.14
CA GLY A 159 10.20 -5.81 -6.71
C GLY A 159 9.60 -7.15 -6.31
N GLY A 160 10.18 -7.76 -5.28
CA GLY A 160 9.63 -8.89 -4.58
C GLY A 160 9.17 -8.47 -3.18
N TYR A 161 8.00 -8.94 -2.76
CA TYR A 161 7.42 -8.64 -1.46
C TYR A 161 7.02 -9.91 -0.74
N TYR A 162 7.22 -9.95 0.56
CA TYR A 162 6.94 -11.09 1.40
C TYR A 162 6.08 -10.70 2.60
N ASP A 163 4.97 -11.43 2.81
CA ASP A 163 4.07 -11.30 3.94
C ASP A 163 4.68 -11.95 5.19
N LEU A 164 4.96 -11.16 6.22
CA LEU A 164 5.48 -11.60 7.52
C LEU A 164 4.36 -12.02 8.49
N THR A 165 3.11 -11.72 8.18
CA THR A 165 1.97 -11.93 9.08
C THR A 165 1.44 -13.35 8.98
N SER A 166 1.56 -13.97 7.83
CA SER A 166 1.09 -15.33 7.60
C SER A 166 1.85 -16.31 8.48
N ARG A 167 1.11 -17.02 9.35
CA ARG A 167 1.65 -18.08 10.22
C ARG A 167 1.84 -19.41 9.49
N ALA A 168 1.50 -19.49 8.22
CA ALA A 168 1.74 -20.70 7.42
C ALA A 168 3.24 -20.93 7.27
N PRO A 169 3.72 -22.18 7.31
CA PRO A 169 5.12 -22.47 6.99
C PRO A 169 5.44 -21.90 5.62
N LEU A 170 6.68 -21.44 5.44
CA LEU A 170 7.23 -20.77 4.26
C LEU A 170 6.69 -21.34 2.93
N ASN A 171 5.46 -21.00 2.61
CA ASN A 171 4.87 -21.30 1.32
C ASN A 171 5.13 -20.09 0.41
N LEU A 172 6.26 -20.12 -0.28
CA LEU A 172 6.70 -19.03 -1.16
C LEU A 172 5.61 -18.65 -2.17
N GLY A 173 4.73 -19.61 -2.56
CA GLY A 173 3.67 -19.36 -3.53
C GLY A 173 2.51 -18.51 -2.97
N GLU A 174 2.28 -18.51 -1.66
CA GLU A 174 1.17 -17.78 -1.04
C GLU A 174 1.62 -16.47 -0.39
N ASN A 175 2.81 -16.44 0.19
CA ASN A 175 3.32 -15.30 0.96
C ASN A 175 4.21 -14.36 0.15
N PHE A 176 4.67 -14.78 -1.02
CA PHE A 176 5.56 -14.00 -1.87
C PHE A 176 4.85 -13.54 -3.15
N VAL A 177 5.09 -12.28 -3.52
CA VAL A 177 4.53 -11.67 -4.74
C VAL A 177 5.63 -10.91 -5.48
N VAL A 178 5.70 -11.10 -6.79
CA VAL A 178 6.51 -10.26 -7.68
C VAL A 178 5.65 -9.13 -8.23
N LYS A 179 6.18 -7.92 -8.19
CA LYS A 179 5.53 -6.70 -8.68
C LYS A 179 6.36 -6.06 -9.77
N VAL A 180 5.67 -5.55 -10.79
CA VAL A 180 6.24 -4.65 -11.79
C VAL A 180 5.62 -3.28 -11.59
N GLY A 181 6.47 -2.27 -11.49
CA GLY A 181 6.08 -0.88 -11.39
C GLY A 181 6.49 -0.10 -12.64
N PHE A 182 5.85 1.03 -12.83
CA PHE A 182 6.17 1.96 -13.90
C PHE A 182 6.37 3.35 -13.31
N GLY A 183 7.34 4.07 -13.80
CA GLY A 183 7.66 5.41 -13.35
C GLY A 183 8.14 6.31 -14.47
N PHE A 184 8.05 7.61 -14.23
CA PHE A 184 8.59 8.64 -15.13
C PHE A 184 9.89 9.16 -14.53
N LEU A 185 10.90 9.35 -15.38
CA LEU A 185 12.23 9.84 -15.04
C LEU A 185 12.46 11.17 -15.77
N TYR A 186 12.82 12.20 -15.01
CA TYR A 186 13.09 13.57 -15.50
C TYR A 186 14.55 13.93 -15.31
#